data_b38118ec84c6130e2a3f58e1a557a144
#
_entry.id   b38118ec84c6130e2a3f58e1a557a144
#
_cell.length_a   1.000
_cell.length_b   1.000
_cell.length_c   1.000
_cell.angle_alpha   90.00
_cell.angle_beta   90.00
_cell.angle_gamma   90.00
#
_symmetry.space_group_name_H-M   'P 1'
#
loop_
_entity.id
_entity.type
_entity.pdbx_description
1 polymer ?
#
loop_
_entity_poly.entity_id
_entity_poly.type
_entity_poly.pdbx_seq_one_letter_code
_entity_poly.pdbx_strand_id
1 'polypeptide(L)'
;MIIWELFSYNLSLTHYFSGCENMKVASKDWETEYRLPASVQPRHYDLYLYPNLETDTFSGHVNITLEISQPRTYVNLHVKNLSVTHTKLFSVTDDDAEEVVPLLEAFEYEPNQFWVVRLDEKDPLRPGTYKLYLEFNGRLDNGILGFYKSVYTDEQGQAHKMATSKFQPTYARQAFPCFDEPSFKSNFTTTLVKPSDSNYVALSNMPMTRSKVDQPSEGLTEVTFQTTVPMVTYLAIFIVSDFEFIETVTQEHGIPLKVYGTRQQIPRLDYALRAGAAIADFYETYFGIRYPLPKLDMAAIPDYSSGATEHWGLITYRETNLVYDPTESSVFNKERVAMVIAHELAHQWFGNLITVHWWNDLW
;
A
#
# COMPACT_ATOMS: atom_id res chain seq x y z
N MET A 1 -22.43 19.88 21.26
CA MET A 1 -23.53 20.65 20.65
C MET A 1 -22.88 21.60 19.65
N ILE A 2 -22.56 21.16 18.47
CA ILE A 2 -22.20 21.84 17.22
C ILE A 2 -21.62 20.74 16.28
N ILE A 3 -22.46 19.85 15.76
CA ILE A 3 -22.25 19.02 14.57
C ILE A 3 -23.66 18.67 14.05
N TRP A 4 -24.40 19.68 13.62
CA TRP A 4 -25.71 19.44 12.97
C TRP A 4 -26.17 20.61 12.11
N GLU A 5 -25.29 21.20 11.30
CA GLU A 5 -25.70 22.19 10.29
C GLU A 5 -24.74 22.19 9.09
N LEU A 6 -24.79 21.15 8.27
CA LEU A 6 -24.22 21.17 6.91
C LEU A 6 -24.92 20.13 5.99
N PHE A 7 -26.22 19.96 6.14
CA PHE A 7 -27.05 19.28 5.12
C PHE A 7 -28.27 20.15 4.82
N SER A 8 -28.12 21.17 4.05
CA SER A 8 -29.21 21.82 3.30
C SER A 8 -28.64 22.93 2.43
N TYR A 9 -28.37 22.68 1.16
CA TYR A 9 -28.54 23.66 0.08
C TYR A 9 -28.40 22.91 -1.26
N ASN A 10 -29.57 22.58 -1.73
CA ASN A 10 -30.27 23.04 -2.95
C ASN A 10 -29.84 22.41 -4.27
N LEU A 11 -30.69 21.47 -4.66
CA LEU A 11 -31.06 21.24 -6.06
C LEU A 11 -31.52 22.53 -6.70
N SER A 12 -30.94 22.91 -7.80
CA SER A 12 -31.57 23.70 -8.84
C SER A 12 -31.30 23.06 -10.19
N LEU A 13 -32.36 22.48 -10.70
CA LEU A 13 -32.53 22.00 -12.07
C LEU A 13 -32.57 23.16 -13.07
N THR A 14 -32.20 22.77 -14.28
CA THR A 14 -32.44 23.37 -15.60
C THR A 14 -31.31 24.19 -16.19
N HIS A 15 -30.63 23.57 -17.22
CA HIS A 15 -30.79 24.07 -18.58
C HIS A 15 -30.36 22.99 -19.59
N TYR A 16 -31.30 22.58 -20.41
CA TYR A 16 -31.07 21.89 -21.67
C TYR A 16 -30.16 22.75 -22.56
N PHE A 17 -29.07 22.18 -23.03
CA PHE A 17 -28.45 22.61 -24.27
C PHE A 17 -27.98 21.42 -25.09
N SER A 18 -28.64 21.27 -26.22
CA SER A 18 -28.16 20.59 -27.40
C SER A 18 -26.88 21.28 -27.89
N GLY A 19 -25.79 20.56 -27.88
CA GLY A 19 -24.53 20.98 -28.49
C GLY A 19 -23.67 19.76 -28.59
N CYS A 20 -23.72 19.01 -29.69
CA CYS A 20 -22.61 18.16 -30.12
C CYS A 20 -21.43 19.10 -30.44
N GLU A 21 -20.78 19.64 -29.42
CA GLU A 21 -19.42 20.11 -29.57
C GLU A 21 -18.51 18.87 -29.62
N ASN A 22 -17.81 18.76 -30.74
CA ASN A 22 -16.68 17.84 -30.90
C ASN A 22 -15.78 18.00 -29.70
N MET A 23 -15.93 17.15 -28.68
CA MET A 23 -14.94 17.03 -27.63
C MET A 23 -13.65 16.60 -28.32
N LYS A 24 -12.74 17.55 -28.53
CA LYS A 24 -11.34 17.23 -28.83
C LYS A 24 -10.86 16.44 -27.64
N VAL A 25 -10.72 15.15 -27.82
CA VAL A 25 -10.01 14.29 -26.85
C VAL A 25 -8.60 14.84 -26.81
N ALA A 26 -8.21 15.42 -25.68
CA ALA A 26 -6.90 16.03 -25.54
C ALA A 26 -5.85 14.93 -25.69
N SER A 27 -5.03 15.03 -26.74
CA SER A 27 -4.14 13.95 -27.15
C SER A 27 -2.86 13.81 -26.32
N LYS A 28 -2.55 14.74 -25.40
CA LYS A 28 -1.27 14.77 -24.68
C LYS A 28 -1.32 15.46 -23.32
N ASP A 29 -2.43 15.34 -22.59
CA ASP A 29 -2.56 16.01 -21.28
C ASP A 29 -1.52 15.50 -20.25
N TRP A 30 -0.98 14.28 -20.42
CA TRP A 30 0.10 13.75 -19.57
C TRP A 30 1.39 14.59 -19.59
N GLU A 31 1.58 15.46 -20.61
CA GLU A 31 2.75 16.36 -20.71
C GLU A 31 2.55 17.62 -19.86
N THR A 32 1.31 18.06 -19.67
CA THR A 32 0.94 19.33 -19.02
C THR A 32 0.29 19.15 -17.66
N GLU A 33 -0.38 18.01 -17.43
CA GLU A 33 -1.09 17.70 -16.20
C GLU A 33 -0.28 16.71 -15.36
N TYR A 34 0.13 17.11 -14.16
CA TYR A 34 0.85 16.24 -13.24
C TYR A 34 -0.08 15.38 -12.36
N ARG A 35 -1.40 15.67 -12.34
CA ARG A 35 -2.42 14.91 -11.64
C ARG A 35 -3.04 13.86 -12.55
N LEU A 36 -3.32 12.70 -11.97
CA LEU A 36 -4.04 11.66 -12.70
C LEU A 36 -5.50 12.05 -12.93
N PRO A 37 -6.07 11.71 -14.11
CA PRO A 37 -7.43 12.10 -14.45
C PRO A 37 -8.46 11.36 -13.59
N ALA A 38 -9.37 12.10 -12.96
CA ALA A 38 -10.45 11.52 -12.15
C ALA A 38 -11.42 10.61 -12.93
N SER A 39 -11.40 10.67 -14.27
CA SER A 39 -12.20 9.82 -15.15
C SER A 39 -11.69 8.37 -15.26
N VAL A 40 -10.52 8.07 -14.71
CA VAL A 40 -9.96 6.72 -14.61
C VAL A 40 -9.79 6.38 -13.13
N GLN A 41 -10.57 5.43 -12.61
CA GLN A 41 -10.58 5.07 -11.21
C GLN A 41 -10.08 3.64 -11.03
N PRO A 42 -8.96 3.41 -10.31
CA PRO A 42 -8.57 2.06 -9.92
C PRO A 42 -9.55 1.54 -8.87
N ARG A 43 -10.00 0.29 -9.02
CA ARG A 43 -10.92 -0.38 -8.09
C ARG A 43 -10.23 -1.50 -7.32
N HIS A 44 -9.35 -2.23 -7.99
CA HIS A 44 -8.67 -3.36 -7.40
C HIS A 44 -7.25 -3.50 -7.96
N TYR A 45 -6.30 -3.83 -7.09
CA TYR A 45 -4.96 -4.26 -7.44
C TYR A 45 -4.79 -5.73 -7.05
N ASP A 46 -4.52 -6.59 -8.01
CA ASP A 46 -3.99 -7.92 -7.77
C ASP A 46 -2.48 -7.86 -8.01
N LEU A 47 -1.73 -7.79 -6.91
CA LEU A 47 -0.30 -7.47 -6.90
C LEU A 47 0.51 -8.67 -6.47
N TYR A 48 1.46 -9.05 -7.31
CA TYR A 48 2.45 -10.08 -7.05
C TYR A 48 3.85 -9.47 -6.96
N LEU A 49 4.59 -9.77 -5.88
CA LEU A 49 5.95 -9.26 -5.67
C LEU A 49 6.88 -10.39 -5.21
N TYR A 50 8.02 -10.48 -5.87
CA TYR A 50 9.11 -11.39 -5.54
C TYR A 50 10.39 -10.62 -5.23
N PRO A 51 10.68 -10.30 -3.95
CA PRO A 51 11.96 -9.77 -3.52
C PRO A 51 13.03 -10.87 -3.52
N ASN A 52 14.13 -10.63 -4.22
CA ASN A 52 15.31 -11.48 -4.18
C ASN A 52 16.38 -10.83 -3.31
N LEU A 53 16.53 -11.35 -2.08
CA LEU A 53 17.45 -10.80 -1.08
C LEU A 53 18.92 -11.14 -1.37
N GLU A 54 19.22 -12.04 -2.30
CA GLU A 54 20.58 -12.37 -2.72
C GLU A 54 21.11 -11.32 -3.70
N THR A 55 20.28 -10.99 -4.70
CA THR A 55 20.65 -10.05 -5.78
C THR A 55 20.26 -8.59 -5.50
N ASP A 56 19.57 -8.34 -4.37
CA ASP A 56 19.04 -7.04 -3.98
C ASP A 56 18.12 -6.43 -5.05
N THR A 57 17.31 -7.28 -5.70
CA THR A 57 16.35 -6.91 -6.74
C THR A 57 14.96 -7.44 -6.39
N PHE A 58 13.95 -6.98 -7.10
CA PHE A 58 12.63 -7.59 -7.08
C PHE A 58 12.02 -7.61 -8.46
N SER A 59 11.13 -8.55 -8.68
CA SER A 59 10.25 -8.61 -9.84
C SER A 59 8.79 -8.67 -9.38
N GLY A 60 7.89 -8.31 -10.25
CA GLY A 60 6.47 -8.40 -9.95
C GLY A 60 5.59 -8.20 -11.16
N HIS A 61 4.33 -8.45 -10.95
CA HIS A 61 3.28 -8.06 -11.89
C HIS A 61 2.07 -7.53 -11.12
N VAL A 62 1.30 -6.71 -11.78
CA VAL A 62 0.08 -6.16 -11.23
C VAL A 62 -1.04 -6.19 -12.25
N ASN A 63 -2.22 -6.66 -11.84
CA ASN A 63 -3.48 -6.47 -12.55
C ASN A 63 -4.27 -5.38 -11.84
N ILE A 64 -4.56 -4.28 -12.55
CA ILE A 64 -5.34 -3.17 -12.00
C ILE A 64 -6.70 -3.16 -12.67
N THR A 65 -7.75 -3.40 -11.92
CA THR A 65 -9.12 -3.19 -12.41
C THR A 65 -9.42 -1.70 -12.40
N LEU A 66 -9.77 -1.17 -13.55
CA LEU A 66 -10.05 0.25 -13.79
C LEU A 66 -11.51 0.45 -14.16
N GLU A 67 -12.11 1.52 -13.66
CA GLU A 67 -13.38 2.04 -14.13
C GLU A 67 -13.12 3.35 -14.88
N ILE A 68 -13.50 3.39 -16.15
CA ILE A 68 -13.37 4.54 -17.02
C ILE A 68 -14.75 5.17 -17.19
N SER A 69 -14.91 6.44 -16.82
CA SER A 69 -16.19 7.16 -16.84
C SER A 69 -16.40 8.06 -18.06
N GLN A 70 -15.32 8.34 -18.81
CA GLN A 70 -15.35 9.17 -20.00
C GLN A 70 -14.45 8.58 -21.08
N PRO A 71 -14.75 8.79 -22.39
CA PRO A 71 -13.89 8.31 -23.47
C PRO A 71 -12.44 8.78 -23.33
N ARG A 72 -11.47 7.85 -23.54
CA ARG A 72 -10.03 8.12 -23.37
C ARG A 72 -9.21 7.49 -24.48
N THR A 73 -8.19 8.20 -24.96
CA THR A 73 -7.20 7.71 -25.91
C THR A 73 -5.90 7.27 -25.23
N TYR A 74 -5.82 7.39 -23.93
CA TYR A 74 -4.70 6.91 -23.11
C TYR A 74 -5.13 6.65 -21.67
N VAL A 75 -4.35 5.80 -20.99
CA VAL A 75 -4.36 5.62 -19.54
C VAL A 75 -2.96 5.93 -19.05
N ASN A 76 -2.82 6.72 -17.99
CA ASN A 76 -1.54 6.96 -17.33
C ASN A 76 -1.64 6.64 -15.84
N LEU A 77 -0.53 6.13 -15.30
CA LEU A 77 -0.36 5.83 -13.89
C LEU A 77 1.09 6.11 -13.51
N HIS A 78 1.40 6.16 -12.23
CA HIS A 78 2.75 6.49 -11.77
C HIS A 78 3.68 5.28 -11.81
N VAL A 79 4.92 5.55 -12.25
CA VAL A 79 6.07 4.64 -12.24
C VAL A 79 7.31 5.46 -11.99
N LYS A 80 8.22 4.94 -11.16
CA LYS A 80 9.55 5.53 -10.94
C LYS A 80 10.56 4.46 -10.56
N ASN A 81 11.74 4.48 -11.19
CA ASN A 81 12.82 3.53 -10.91
C ASN A 81 12.42 2.05 -11.10
N LEU A 82 11.42 1.77 -11.91
CA LEU A 82 11.00 0.42 -12.31
C LEU A 82 11.24 0.23 -13.81
N SER A 83 11.63 -0.97 -14.19
CA SER A 83 11.65 -1.39 -15.59
C SER A 83 10.36 -2.13 -15.89
N VAL A 84 9.41 -1.50 -16.57
CA VAL A 84 8.18 -2.16 -17.04
C VAL A 84 8.50 -2.94 -18.31
N THR A 85 8.29 -4.24 -18.29
CA THR A 85 8.67 -5.15 -19.37
C THR A 85 7.51 -5.56 -20.27
N HIS A 86 6.31 -5.63 -19.71
CA HIS A 86 5.09 -5.97 -20.45
C HIS A 86 3.92 -5.09 -20.00
N THR A 87 3.10 -4.71 -20.99
CA THR A 87 1.85 -3.96 -20.75
C THR A 87 0.76 -4.56 -21.62
N LYS A 88 -0.39 -4.87 -21.02
CA LYS A 88 -1.60 -5.31 -21.70
C LYS A 88 -2.81 -4.62 -21.12
N LEU A 89 -3.78 -4.32 -21.96
CA LEU A 89 -5.07 -3.77 -21.54
C LEU A 89 -6.18 -4.69 -22.06
N PHE A 90 -7.16 -4.95 -21.21
CA PHE A 90 -8.32 -5.76 -21.51
C PHE A 90 -9.58 -4.96 -21.20
N SER A 91 -10.59 -5.01 -22.05
CA SER A 91 -11.96 -4.63 -21.69
C SER A 91 -12.63 -5.80 -20.98
N VAL A 92 -13.45 -5.50 -19.98
CA VAL A 92 -14.22 -6.49 -19.25
C VAL A 92 -15.69 -6.32 -19.63
N THR A 93 -16.29 -7.39 -20.13
CA THR A 93 -17.70 -7.41 -20.53
C THR A 93 -18.61 -7.68 -19.32
N ASP A 94 -19.91 -7.52 -19.47
CA ASP A 94 -20.91 -7.72 -18.40
C ASP A 94 -20.95 -9.17 -17.86
N ASP A 95 -20.45 -10.12 -18.64
CA ASP A 95 -20.31 -11.55 -18.28
C ASP A 95 -18.90 -11.92 -17.78
N ASP A 96 -18.11 -10.91 -17.38
CA ASP A 96 -16.73 -11.03 -16.90
C ASP A 96 -15.72 -11.58 -17.92
N ALA A 97 -16.06 -11.63 -19.22
CA ALA A 97 -15.11 -12.01 -20.24
C ALA A 97 -14.11 -10.87 -20.53
N GLU A 98 -12.86 -11.23 -20.78
CA GLU A 98 -11.78 -10.31 -21.07
C GLU A 98 -11.44 -10.31 -22.57
N GLU A 99 -11.49 -9.13 -23.19
CA GLU A 99 -11.10 -8.95 -24.57
C GLU A 99 -9.87 -8.03 -24.66
N VAL A 100 -8.87 -8.44 -25.41
CA VAL A 100 -7.63 -7.66 -25.58
C VAL A 100 -7.92 -6.34 -26.30
N VAL A 101 -7.55 -5.22 -25.68
CA VAL A 101 -7.57 -3.90 -26.30
C VAL A 101 -6.22 -3.65 -26.99
N PRO A 102 -6.19 -3.41 -28.31
CA PRO A 102 -4.95 -3.09 -29.01
C PRO A 102 -4.32 -1.79 -28.49
N LEU A 103 -3.05 -1.83 -28.17
CA LEU A 103 -2.29 -0.66 -27.74
C LEU A 103 -1.52 -0.09 -28.95
N LEU A 104 -1.47 1.24 -29.05
CA LEU A 104 -0.60 1.91 -30.01
C LEU A 104 0.86 1.85 -29.53
N GLU A 105 1.08 2.24 -28.28
CA GLU A 105 2.38 2.20 -27.60
C GLU A 105 2.19 2.28 -26.06
N ALA A 106 3.23 1.88 -25.32
CA ALA A 106 3.31 2.13 -23.89
C ALA A 106 4.75 2.55 -23.55
N PHE A 107 4.91 3.64 -22.78
CA PHE A 107 6.22 4.24 -22.50
C PHE A 107 6.24 5.01 -21.19
N GLU A 108 7.44 5.23 -20.67
CA GLU A 108 7.65 6.09 -19.51
C GLU A 108 7.76 7.57 -19.93
N TYR A 109 6.99 8.43 -19.26
CA TYR A 109 7.12 9.88 -19.33
C TYR A 109 7.75 10.37 -18.01
N GLU A 110 9.07 10.40 -17.97
CA GLU A 110 9.88 10.66 -16.77
C GLU A 110 9.55 11.99 -16.05
N PRO A 111 9.29 13.12 -16.74
CA PRO A 111 9.03 14.40 -16.05
C PRO A 111 7.91 14.35 -15.02
N ASN A 112 6.85 13.58 -15.30
CA ASN A 112 5.70 13.39 -14.39
C ASN A 112 5.71 12.01 -13.71
N GLN A 113 6.75 11.19 -13.94
CA GLN A 113 6.87 9.84 -13.42
C GLN A 113 5.67 8.97 -13.82
N PHE A 114 5.23 9.09 -15.08
CA PHE A 114 4.10 8.36 -15.62
C PHE A 114 4.54 7.20 -16.51
N TRP A 115 3.81 6.09 -16.41
CA TRP A 115 3.70 5.10 -17.46
C TRP A 115 2.46 5.43 -18.26
N VAL A 116 2.63 5.73 -19.56
CA VAL A 116 1.57 6.15 -20.47
C VAL A 116 1.24 5.01 -21.41
N VAL A 117 -0.02 4.57 -21.42
CA VAL A 117 -0.55 3.53 -22.29
C VAL A 117 -1.46 4.21 -23.32
N ARG A 118 -1.00 4.30 -24.57
CA ARG A 118 -1.72 4.99 -25.66
C ARG A 118 -2.51 4.04 -26.53
N LEU A 119 -3.66 4.51 -26.98
CA LEU A 119 -4.54 3.82 -27.91
C LEU A 119 -4.66 4.62 -29.21
N ASP A 120 -5.25 4.01 -30.24
CA ASP A 120 -5.57 4.72 -31.47
C ASP A 120 -6.64 5.81 -31.17
N GLU A 121 -6.36 7.03 -31.59
CA GLU A 121 -7.30 8.17 -31.43
C GLU A 121 -8.65 7.94 -32.13
N LYS A 122 -8.69 7.04 -33.12
CA LYS A 122 -9.91 6.67 -33.84
C LYS A 122 -10.77 5.65 -33.11
N ASP A 123 -10.17 4.94 -32.14
CA ASP A 123 -10.84 3.92 -31.33
C ASP A 123 -10.55 4.14 -29.83
N PRO A 124 -11.10 5.19 -29.22
CA PRO A 124 -10.87 5.49 -27.81
C PRO A 124 -11.59 4.49 -26.92
N LEU A 125 -11.04 4.27 -25.70
CA LEU A 125 -11.74 3.54 -24.65
C LEU A 125 -13.09 4.21 -24.38
N ARG A 126 -14.12 3.40 -24.30
CA ARG A 126 -15.48 3.84 -23.89
C ARG A 126 -15.62 3.77 -22.38
N PRO A 127 -16.60 4.47 -21.79
CA PRO A 127 -16.94 4.21 -20.39
C PRO A 127 -17.21 2.71 -20.14
N GLY A 128 -16.59 2.18 -19.07
CA GLY A 128 -16.66 0.75 -18.78
C GLY A 128 -15.54 0.28 -17.86
N THR A 129 -15.51 -1.02 -17.63
CA THR A 129 -14.51 -1.70 -16.80
C THR A 129 -13.38 -2.26 -17.67
N TYR A 130 -12.14 -2.08 -17.19
CA TYR A 130 -10.93 -2.53 -17.88
C TYR A 130 -10.00 -3.19 -16.88
N LYS A 131 -9.08 -4.03 -17.37
CA LYS A 131 -7.95 -4.57 -16.62
C LYS A 131 -6.65 -4.17 -17.29
N LEU A 132 -5.79 -3.50 -16.54
CA LEU A 132 -4.45 -3.13 -16.97
C LEU A 132 -3.44 -4.05 -16.29
N TYR A 133 -2.76 -4.86 -17.10
CA TYR A 133 -1.70 -5.78 -16.67
C TYR A 133 -0.33 -5.19 -16.97
N LEU A 134 0.55 -5.18 -15.95
CA LEU A 134 1.95 -4.75 -16.10
C LEU A 134 2.88 -5.75 -15.41
N GLU A 135 3.99 -6.10 -16.09
CA GLU A 135 5.14 -6.77 -15.48
C GLU A 135 6.28 -5.79 -15.30
N PHE A 136 6.99 -5.91 -14.19
CA PHE A 136 8.04 -4.94 -13.85
C PHE A 136 9.15 -5.57 -13.02
N ASN A 137 10.32 -4.92 -13.06
CA ASN A 137 11.45 -5.23 -12.21
C ASN A 137 11.95 -3.96 -11.52
N GLY A 138 12.52 -4.11 -10.32
CA GLY A 138 13.08 -3.02 -9.53
C GLY A 138 14.26 -3.47 -8.69
N ARG A 139 14.81 -2.54 -7.91
CA ARG A 139 15.95 -2.76 -7.03
C ARG A 139 15.57 -2.47 -5.58
N LEU A 140 16.09 -3.29 -4.65
CA LEU A 140 15.91 -3.13 -3.20
C LEU A 140 16.98 -2.24 -2.56
N ASP A 141 18.03 -1.87 -3.27
CA ASP A 141 19.18 -1.13 -2.77
C ASP A 141 19.17 0.37 -3.14
N ASN A 142 18.04 0.90 -3.59
CA ASN A 142 17.85 2.31 -3.95
C ASN A 142 17.59 3.25 -2.75
N GLY A 143 18.03 2.89 -1.55
CA GLY A 143 17.81 3.67 -0.32
C GLY A 143 16.80 3.01 0.61
N ILE A 144 16.15 3.80 1.46
CA ILE A 144 15.23 3.35 2.52
C ILE A 144 13.80 3.88 2.32
N LEU A 145 13.40 4.04 1.05
CA LEU A 145 12.05 4.46 0.59
C LEU A 145 11.64 3.60 -0.59
N GLY A 146 10.34 3.46 -0.83
CA GLY A 146 9.81 2.51 -1.78
C GLY A 146 9.83 1.10 -1.21
N PHE A 147 10.12 0.10 -2.03
CA PHE A 147 10.37 -1.27 -1.58
C PHE A 147 11.88 -1.48 -1.51
N TYR A 148 12.42 -1.70 -0.31
CA TYR A 148 13.86 -1.63 -0.07
C TYR A 148 14.36 -2.74 0.83
N LYS A 149 15.67 -2.99 0.76
CA LYS A 149 16.41 -3.88 1.65
C LYS A 149 16.78 -3.16 2.94
N SER A 150 16.47 -3.77 4.09
CA SER A 150 17.03 -3.44 5.39
C SER A 150 17.93 -4.56 5.87
N VAL A 151 18.94 -4.23 6.66
CA VAL A 151 19.94 -5.18 7.18
C VAL A 151 20.16 -4.94 8.66
N TYR A 152 20.18 -6.00 9.43
CA TYR A 152 20.61 -5.95 10.83
C TYR A 152 21.69 -6.99 11.09
N THR A 153 22.42 -6.82 12.19
CA THR A 153 23.48 -7.76 12.61
C THR A 153 23.06 -8.37 13.94
N ASP A 154 23.13 -9.69 14.04
CA ASP A 154 22.83 -10.41 15.28
C ASP A 154 24.01 -10.36 16.28
N GLU A 155 23.81 -10.93 17.49
CA GLU A 155 24.84 -10.98 18.55
C GLU A 155 26.07 -11.81 18.17
N GLN A 156 25.93 -12.67 17.18
CA GLN A 156 27.02 -13.49 16.62
C GLN A 156 27.79 -12.76 15.53
N GLY A 157 27.36 -11.53 15.16
CA GLY A 157 27.95 -10.76 14.09
C GLY A 157 27.50 -11.15 12.69
N GLN A 158 26.46 -11.99 12.56
CA GLN A 158 25.89 -12.38 11.27
C GLN A 158 24.92 -11.32 10.76
N ALA A 159 25.08 -10.93 9.50
CA ALA A 159 24.18 -10.02 8.84
C ALA A 159 22.92 -10.74 8.33
N HIS A 160 21.76 -10.18 8.63
CA HIS A 160 20.45 -10.64 8.20
C HIS A 160 19.82 -9.63 7.27
N LYS A 161 19.36 -10.08 6.11
CA LYS A 161 18.69 -9.24 5.13
C LYS A 161 17.18 -9.43 5.17
N MET A 162 16.46 -8.35 4.99
CA MET A 162 15.00 -8.34 4.84
C MET A 162 14.60 -7.37 3.73
N ALA A 163 13.42 -7.57 3.15
CA ALA A 163 12.76 -6.58 2.31
C ALA A 163 11.60 -5.96 3.08
N THR A 164 11.47 -4.64 3.03
CA THR A 164 10.37 -3.91 3.64
C THR A 164 10.00 -2.71 2.78
N SER A 165 8.86 -2.09 3.03
CA SER A 165 8.42 -0.95 2.25
C SER A 165 8.10 0.28 3.10
N LYS A 166 8.25 1.47 2.48
CA LYS A 166 7.79 2.76 3.00
C LYS A 166 7.40 3.65 1.83
N PHE A 167 6.11 3.98 1.71
CA PHE A 167 5.55 4.61 0.52
C PHE A 167 5.11 6.06 0.69
N GLN A 168 4.85 6.52 1.89
CA GLN A 168 4.42 7.89 2.14
C GLN A 168 5.54 8.91 1.81
N PRO A 169 5.27 10.00 1.05
CA PRO A 169 3.95 10.32 0.47
C PRO A 169 3.71 9.71 -0.91
N THR A 170 4.72 9.48 -1.76
CA THR A 170 4.59 9.14 -3.20
C THR A 170 5.63 8.12 -3.66
N TYR A 171 5.98 7.16 -2.80
CA TYR A 171 7.01 6.16 -3.09
C TYR A 171 6.44 4.78 -3.43
N ALA A 172 5.12 4.57 -3.43
CA ALA A 172 4.52 3.33 -3.90
C ALA A 172 4.86 3.06 -5.38
N ARG A 173 4.95 4.11 -6.19
CA ARG A 173 5.38 4.08 -7.60
C ARG A 173 6.79 3.56 -7.84
N GLN A 174 7.60 3.39 -6.79
CA GLN A 174 8.93 2.76 -6.85
C GLN A 174 8.90 1.27 -6.50
N ALA A 175 7.74 0.75 -6.10
CA ALA A 175 7.54 -0.65 -5.76
C ALA A 175 6.66 -1.37 -6.80
N PHE A 176 5.67 -0.69 -7.35
CA PHE A 176 4.77 -1.21 -8.38
C PHE A 176 4.10 -0.05 -9.15
N PRO A 177 3.75 -0.24 -10.43
CA PRO A 177 2.95 0.72 -11.18
C PRO A 177 1.59 0.95 -10.52
N CYS A 178 1.22 2.21 -10.23
CA CYS A 178 0.01 2.49 -9.47
C CYS A 178 -0.53 3.92 -9.66
N PHE A 179 -1.76 4.14 -9.24
CA PHE A 179 -2.38 5.47 -9.12
C PHE A 179 -2.00 6.06 -7.76
N ASP A 180 -0.79 6.60 -7.67
CA ASP A 180 -0.11 6.98 -6.43
C ASP A 180 -0.52 8.38 -5.95
N GLU A 181 -1.82 8.57 -5.75
CA GLU A 181 -2.43 9.78 -5.20
C GLU A 181 -3.46 9.42 -4.11
N PRO A 182 -3.59 10.21 -3.04
CA PRO A 182 -4.44 9.87 -1.90
C PRO A 182 -5.94 9.89 -2.21
N SER A 183 -6.36 10.45 -3.33
CA SER A 183 -7.76 10.45 -3.81
C SER A 183 -8.20 9.12 -4.42
N PHE A 184 -7.27 8.21 -4.75
CA PHE A 184 -7.57 6.92 -5.38
C PHE A 184 -7.52 5.78 -4.38
N LYS A 185 -8.62 5.54 -3.64
CA LYS A 185 -8.74 4.35 -2.79
C LYS A 185 -9.15 3.14 -3.61
N SER A 186 -8.46 2.02 -3.38
CA SER A 186 -8.67 0.75 -4.06
C SER A 186 -8.50 -0.43 -3.12
N ASN A 187 -9.07 -1.56 -3.46
CA ASN A 187 -8.78 -2.81 -2.78
C ASN A 187 -7.45 -3.39 -3.28
N PHE A 188 -6.73 -4.10 -2.41
CA PHE A 188 -5.49 -4.78 -2.74
C PHE A 188 -5.57 -6.25 -2.35
N THR A 189 -5.29 -7.14 -3.30
CA THR A 189 -4.95 -8.53 -3.05
C THR A 189 -3.46 -8.67 -3.31
N THR A 190 -2.69 -8.96 -2.28
CA THR A 190 -1.23 -9.02 -2.39
C THR A 190 -0.75 -10.45 -2.29
N THR A 191 0.18 -10.85 -3.15
CA THR A 191 0.95 -12.08 -3.03
C THR A 191 2.44 -11.71 -2.92
N LEU A 192 3.09 -12.16 -1.86
CA LEU A 192 4.53 -12.01 -1.63
C LEU A 192 5.22 -13.36 -1.75
N VAL A 193 6.37 -13.37 -2.40
CA VAL A 193 7.25 -14.53 -2.41
C VAL A 193 8.31 -14.39 -1.33
N LYS A 194 8.53 -15.46 -0.58
CA LYS A 194 9.58 -15.56 0.44
C LYS A 194 10.40 -16.84 0.28
N PRO A 195 11.60 -16.93 0.84
CA PRO A 195 12.28 -18.21 1.00
C PRO A 195 11.39 -19.22 1.74
N SER A 196 11.42 -20.48 1.34
CA SER A 196 10.68 -21.57 2.01
C SER A 196 11.27 -21.93 3.39
N ASP A 197 12.47 -21.42 3.69
CA ASP A 197 13.05 -21.53 5.03
C ASP A 197 12.02 -21.11 6.10
N SER A 198 11.85 -21.95 7.10
CA SER A 198 10.88 -21.76 8.19
C SER A 198 11.11 -20.47 8.99
N ASN A 199 12.33 -19.90 8.94
CA ASN A 199 12.65 -18.67 9.64
C ASN A 199 12.08 -17.42 8.95
N TYR A 200 11.80 -17.49 7.63
CA TYR A 200 11.26 -16.32 6.93
C TYR A 200 9.74 -16.24 7.03
N VAL A 201 9.26 -15.03 7.30
CA VAL A 201 7.84 -14.66 7.28
C VAL A 201 7.57 -13.65 6.17
N ALA A 202 6.38 -13.69 5.60
CA ALA A 202 5.85 -12.64 4.73
C ALA A 202 4.67 -11.98 5.43
N LEU A 203 4.68 -10.64 5.51
CA LEU A 203 3.66 -9.84 6.19
C LEU A 203 3.13 -8.74 5.26
N SER A 204 1.85 -8.45 5.39
CA SER A 204 1.18 -7.36 4.68
C SER A 204 0.02 -6.80 5.52
N ASN A 205 -0.76 -5.89 4.96
CA ASN A 205 -1.89 -5.25 5.62
C ASN A 205 -2.89 -6.24 6.24
N MET A 206 -3.18 -7.32 5.53
CA MET A 206 -4.23 -8.28 5.87
C MET A 206 -3.65 -9.64 6.31
N PRO A 207 -4.43 -10.52 6.94
CA PRO A 207 -4.02 -11.88 7.25
C PRO A 207 -3.72 -12.68 5.98
N MET A 208 -2.83 -13.66 6.10
CA MET A 208 -2.60 -14.66 5.06
C MET A 208 -3.86 -15.53 4.87
N THR A 209 -4.23 -15.75 3.62
CA THR A 209 -5.32 -16.66 3.24
C THR A 209 -4.82 -17.96 2.63
N ARG A 210 -3.67 -17.92 1.95
CA ARG A 210 -3.11 -19.08 1.25
C ARG A 210 -1.59 -19.01 1.21
N SER A 211 -0.97 -20.18 1.31
CA SER A 211 0.47 -20.38 1.12
C SER A 211 0.69 -21.55 0.17
N LYS A 212 1.61 -21.39 -0.79
CA LYS A 212 2.01 -22.42 -1.73
C LYS A 212 3.51 -22.59 -1.67
N VAL A 213 3.96 -23.70 -1.08
CA VAL A 213 5.37 -24.06 -0.99
C VAL A 213 5.87 -24.50 -2.38
N ASP A 214 7.16 -24.27 -2.66
CA ASP A 214 7.83 -24.56 -3.93
C ASP A 214 7.18 -23.86 -5.14
N GLN A 215 6.68 -22.65 -4.92
CA GLN A 215 6.19 -21.75 -5.95
C GLN A 215 6.80 -20.35 -5.75
N PRO A 216 7.20 -19.67 -6.81
CA PRO A 216 7.16 -20.06 -8.24
C PRO A 216 8.24 -21.10 -8.62
N SER A 217 9.13 -21.45 -7.71
CA SER A 217 10.16 -22.49 -7.90
C SER A 217 10.49 -23.19 -6.57
N GLU A 218 11.21 -24.30 -6.64
CA GLU A 218 11.74 -25.00 -5.46
C GLU A 218 12.50 -24.05 -4.54
N GLY A 219 12.27 -24.17 -3.22
CA GLY A 219 12.87 -23.31 -2.20
C GLY A 219 12.22 -21.95 -2.00
N LEU A 220 11.13 -21.65 -2.71
CA LEU A 220 10.33 -20.43 -2.56
C LEU A 220 8.89 -20.74 -2.14
N THR A 221 8.25 -19.80 -1.48
CA THR A 221 6.86 -19.90 -1.04
C THR A 221 6.08 -18.65 -1.41
N GLU A 222 5.01 -18.81 -2.18
CA GLU A 222 4.01 -17.76 -2.40
C GLU A 222 3.08 -17.66 -1.19
N VAL A 223 2.91 -16.44 -0.67
CA VAL A 223 1.99 -16.12 0.42
C VAL A 223 0.99 -15.09 -0.09
N THR A 224 -0.28 -15.49 -0.21
CA THR A 224 -1.37 -14.60 -0.61
C THR A 224 -2.14 -14.13 0.61
N PHE A 225 -2.40 -12.83 0.67
CA PHE A 225 -3.14 -12.18 1.75
C PHE A 225 -4.61 -11.94 1.37
N GLN A 226 -5.44 -11.79 2.38
CA GLN A 226 -6.83 -11.39 2.19
C GLN A 226 -6.90 -10.02 1.51
N THR A 227 -7.91 -9.82 0.67
CA THR A 227 -8.17 -8.52 0.04
C THR A 227 -8.46 -7.46 1.09
N THR A 228 -7.84 -6.29 0.93
CA THR A 228 -8.01 -5.15 1.84
C THR A 228 -9.38 -4.49 1.69
N VAL A 229 -9.75 -3.65 2.65
CA VAL A 229 -10.74 -2.59 2.44
C VAL A 229 -10.18 -1.56 1.43
N PRO A 230 -11.01 -0.69 0.81
CA PRO A 230 -10.51 0.37 -0.05
C PRO A 230 -9.55 1.30 0.71
N MET A 231 -8.30 1.35 0.27
CA MET A 231 -7.25 2.18 0.87
C MET A 231 -6.35 2.82 -0.20
N VAL A 232 -5.60 3.82 0.20
CA VAL A 232 -4.63 4.52 -0.66
C VAL A 232 -3.31 3.76 -0.75
N THR A 233 -2.56 3.99 -1.81
CA THR A 233 -1.30 3.28 -2.11
C THR A 233 -0.25 3.42 -1.01
N TYR A 234 -0.12 4.59 -0.36
CA TYR A 234 0.91 4.79 0.65
C TYR A 234 0.68 3.98 1.94
N LEU A 235 -0.53 3.43 2.14
CA LEU A 235 -0.85 2.55 3.27
C LEU A 235 -0.53 1.07 3.00
N ALA A 236 -0.20 0.71 1.76
CA ALA A 236 0.24 -0.65 1.45
C ALA A 236 1.61 -0.93 2.11
N ILE A 237 1.77 -2.15 2.62
CA ILE A 237 2.98 -2.58 3.32
C ILE A 237 3.37 -4.00 2.92
N PHE A 238 4.65 -4.21 2.69
CA PHE A 238 5.23 -5.51 2.36
C PHE A 238 6.46 -5.74 3.21
N ILE A 239 6.53 -6.89 3.88
CA ILE A 239 7.71 -7.32 4.65
C ILE A 239 7.99 -8.79 4.33
N VAL A 240 9.24 -9.08 4.00
CA VAL A 240 9.80 -10.43 3.94
C VAL A 240 11.04 -10.44 4.82
N SER A 241 10.99 -11.13 5.95
CA SER A 241 12.02 -11.08 6.99
C SER A 241 12.05 -12.38 7.79
N ASP A 242 13.06 -12.51 8.63
CA ASP A 242 13.21 -13.57 9.66
C ASP A 242 12.72 -13.10 11.05
N PHE A 243 11.77 -12.17 11.09
CA PHE A 243 11.20 -11.66 12.33
C PHE A 243 10.45 -12.74 13.11
N GLU A 244 10.58 -12.66 14.42
CA GLU A 244 9.73 -13.34 15.40
C GLU A 244 8.66 -12.39 15.91
N PHE A 245 7.73 -12.85 16.73
CA PHE A 245 6.67 -12.00 17.28
C PHE A 245 6.24 -12.44 18.68
N ILE A 246 5.63 -11.50 19.38
CA ILE A 246 4.77 -11.76 20.55
C ILE A 246 3.35 -11.30 20.21
N GLU A 247 2.35 -11.89 20.86
CA GLU A 247 0.95 -11.64 20.49
C GLU A 247 0.02 -11.50 21.70
N THR A 248 -1.08 -10.81 21.48
CA THR A 248 -2.23 -10.69 22.37
C THR A 248 -3.51 -10.45 21.57
N VAL A 249 -4.61 -10.21 22.24
CA VAL A 249 -5.86 -9.72 21.65
C VAL A 249 -6.32 -8.48 22.42
N THR A 250 -7.01 -7.57 21.73
CA THR A 250 -7.67 -6.43 22.39
C THR A 250 -8.82 -6.93 23.27
N GLN A 251 -9.16 -6.19 24.35
CA GLN A 251 -10.17 -6.65 25.33
C GLN A 251 -11.61 -6.40 24.85
N GLU A 252 -11.85 -5.28 24.18
CA GLU A 252 -13.20 -4.88 23.76
C GLU A 252 -13.77 -5.74 22.63
N HIS A 253 -12.96 -6.00 21.58
CA HIS A 253 -13.45 -6.72 20.40
C HIS A 253 -12.62 -7.93 19.99
N GLY A 254 -11.58 -8.30 20.78
CA GLY A 254 -10.77 -9.49 20.53
C GLY A 254 -9.95 -9.42 19.24
N ILE A 255 -9.51 -8.22 18.84
CA ILE A 255 -8.69 -8.04 17.65
C ILE A 255 -7.30 -8.65 17.90
N PRO A 256 -6.86 -9.62 17.07
CA PRO A 256 -5.50 -10.14 17.15
C PRO A 256 -4.47 -9.03 16.93
N LEU A 257 -3.48 -8.94 17.83
CA LEU A 257 -2.41 -7.97 17.78
C LEU A 257 -1.08 -8.69 17.96
N LYS A 258 -0.17 -8.51 16.99
CA LYS A 258 1.19 -9.03 17.03
C LYS A 258 2.19 -7.89 16.96
N VAL A 259 3.30 -8.05 17.69
CA VAL A 259 4.45 -7.15 17.59
C VAL A 259 5.65 -7.95 17.11
N TYR A 260 6.13 -7.58 15.93
CA TYR A 260 7.21 -8.23 15.22
C TYR A 260 8.54 -7.50 15.44
N GLY A 261 9.61 -8.25 15.50
CA GLY A 261 10.97 -7.73 15.57
C GLY A 261 12.00 -8.82 15.37
N THR A 262 13.28 -8.45 15.42
CA THR A 262 14.38 -9.41 15.42
C THR A 262 14.33 -10.25 16.68
N ARG A 263 14.90 -11.45 16.65
CA ARG A 263 14.98 -12.35 17.83
C ARG A 263 15.52 -11.65 19.09
N GLN A 264 16.47 -10.75 18.92
CA GLN A 264 17.06 -9.97 20.03
C GLN A 264 16.11 -8.94 20.63
N GLN A 265 15.14 -8.47 19.86
CA GLN A 265 14.16 -7.47 20.30
C GLN A 265 12.98 -8.08 21.06
N ILE A 266 12.67 -9.36 20.81
CA ILE A 266 11.49 -10.03 21.36
C ILE A 266 11.29 -9.80 22.86
N PRO A 267 12.31 -9.93 23.74
CA PRO A 267 12.14 -9.70 25.19
C PRO A 267 11.77 -8.24 25.55
N ARG A 268 11.98 -7.30 24.61
CA ARG A 268 11.80 -5.86 24.81
C ARG A 268 10.55 -5.30 24.10
N LEU A 269 9.70 -6.16 23.52
CA LEU A 269 8.47 -5.78 22.83
C LEU A 269 7.21 -5.82 23.72
N ASP A 270 7.28 -6.41 24.92
CA ASP A 270 6.13 -6.59 25.83
C ASP A 270 5.42 -5.26 26.18
N TYR A 271 6.18 -4.20 26.41
CA TYR A 271 5.59 -2.89 26.67
C TYR A 271 4.78 -2.36 25.48
N ALA A 272 5.32 -2.48 24.26
CA ALA A 272 4.63 -2.08 23.04
C ALA A 272 3.35 -2.89 22.81
N LEU A 273 3.41 -4.22 23.05
CA LEU A 273 2.27 -5.12 22.94
C LEU A 273 1.11 -4.69 23.85
N ARG A 274 1.40 -4.47 25.13
CA ARG A 274 0.38 -4.06 26.11
C ARG A 274 -0.15 -2.65 25.85
N ALA A 275 0.74 -1.71 25.50
CA ALA A 275 0.34 -0.35 25.18
C ALA A 275 -0.55 -0.32 23.91
N GLY A 276 -0.16 -1.06 22.86
CA GLY A 276 -0.91 -1.15 21.62
C GLY A 276 -2.33 -1.68 21.81
N ALA A 277 -2.49 -2.77 22.57
CA ALA A 277 -3.80 -3.33 22.88
C ALA A 277 -4.69 -2.35 23.64
N ALA A 278 -4.15 -1.75 24.72
CA ALA A 278 -4.92 -0.81 25.55
C ALA A 278 -5.32 0.47 24.80
N ILE A 279 -4.43 1.00 23.95
CA ILE A 279 -4.70 2.20 23.16
C ILE A 279 -5.71 1.90 22.05
N ALA A 280 -5.65 0.73 21.41
CA ALA A 280 -6.62 0.32 20.41
C ALA A 280 -8.05 0.26 21.01
N ASP A 281 -8.22 -0.40 22.16
CA ASP A 281 -9.49 -0.44 22.91
C ASP A 281 -9.99 0.96 23.26
N PHE A 282 -9.07 1.83 23.75
CA PHE A 282 -9.40 3.21 24.06
C PHE A 282 -9.93 3.98 22.84
N TYR A 283 -9.28 3.86 21.67
CA TYR A 283 -9.70 4.59 20.47
C TYR A 283 -11.01 4.06 19.88
N GLU A 284 -11.27 2.76 19.91
CA GLU A 284 -12.59 2.22 19.51
C GLU A 284 -13.70 2.83 20.34
N THR A 285 -13.50 2.93 21.67
CA THR A 285 -14.45 3.57 22.59
C THR A 285 -14.54 5.07 22.36
N TYR A 286 -13.41 5.74 22.23
CA TYR A 286 -13.34 7.20 22.08
C TYR A 286 -14.00 7.71 20.79
N PHE A 287 -13.74 7.04 19.66
CA PHE A 287 -14.32 7.41 18.37
C PHE A 287 -15.73 6.81 18.15
N GLY A 288 -16.13 5.81 18.93
CA GLY A 288 -17.38 5.10 18.72
C GLY A 288 -17.43 4.32 17.39
N ILE A 289 -16.29 4.05 16.79
CA ILE A 289 -16.13 3.36 15.51
C ILE A 289 -15.17 2.18 15.70
N ARG A 290 -15.65 0.97 15.39
CA ARG A 290 -14.82 -0.24 15.46
C ARG A 290 -13.65 -0.17 14.48
N TYR A 291 -12.53 -0.75 14.89
CA TYR A 291 -11.41 -0.99 13.99
C TYR A 291 -11.84 -1.93 12.86
N PRO A 292 -11.68 -1.55 11.59
CA PRO A 292 -12.34 -2.26 10.49
C PRO A 292 -11.60 -3.49 9.97
N LEU A 293 -10.34 -3.72 10.39
CA LEU A 293 -9.54 -4.82 9.88
C LEU A 293 -9.51 -6.01 10.85
N PRO A 294 -9.27 -7.25 10.36
CA PRO A 294 -9.30 -8.46 11.18
C PRO A 294 -8.07 -8.68 12.05
N LYS A 295 -7.04 -7.83 11.94
CA LYS A 295 -5.82 -7.85 12.73
C LYS A 295 -5.21 -6.47 12.85
N LEU A 296 -4.37 -6.28 13.86
CA LEU A 296 -3.58 -5.07 14.08
C LEU A 296 -2.18 -5.50 14.49
N ASP A 297 -1.23 -5.35 13.57
CA ASP A 297 0.17 -5.73 13.81
C ASP A 297 1.06 -4.49 13.91
N MET A 298 2.18 -4.62 14.60
CA MET A 298 3.26 -3.64 14.70
C MET A 298 4.60 -4.31 14.39
N ALA A 299 5.52 -3.60 13.75
CA ALA A 299 6.84 -4.14 13.42
C ALA A 299 7.96 -3.12 13.65
N ALA A 300 9.03 -3.54 14.36
CA ALA A 300 10.25 -2.76 14.57
C ALA A 300 11.22 -2.97 13.41
N ILE A 301 11.39 -1.95 12.56
CA ILE A 301 12.24 -2.03 11.36
C ILE A 301 13.62 -1.45 11.67
N PRO A 302 14.72 -2.19 11.43
CA PRO A 302 16.09 -1.74 11.71
C PRO A 302 16.48 -0.43 11.01
N ASP A 303 16.30 -0.34 9.70
CA ASP A 303 16.62 0.85 8.89
C ASP A 303 15.32 1.57 8.49
N TYR A 304 14.78 2.38 9.39
CA TYR A 304 13.54 3.10 9.12
C TYR A 304 13.74 4.61 9.06
N SER A 305 13.35 5.25 7.95
CA SER A 305 13.64 6.66 7.63
C SER A 305 12.90 7.67 8.50
N SER A 306 11.71 7.31 9.02
CA SER A 306 10.90 8.18 9.89
C SER A 306 10.72 7.58 11.30
N GLY A 307 9.87 8.18 12.13
CA GLY A 307 9.54 7.67 13.46
C GLY A 307 8.71 6.40 13.40
N ALA A 308 7.66 6.42 12.60
CA ALA A 308 6.78 5.31 12.30
C ALA A 308 5.98 5.60 11.02
N THR A 309 5.11 4.69 10.60
CA THR A 309 4.15 4.87 9.52
C THR A 309 2.91 4.00 9.76
N GLU A 310 1.77 4.60 9.62
CA GLU A 310 0.44 4.13 9.95
C GLU A 310 -0.13 3.07 8.98
N HIS A 311 0.69 2.29 8.28
CA HIS A 311 0.18 1.29 7.32
C HIS A 311 -0.99 0.50 7.90
N TRP A 312 -2.09 0.42 7.15
CA TRP A 312 -3.34 -0.11 7.70
C TRP A 312 -3.26 -1.60 7.98
N GLY A 313 -3.32 -1.97 9.26
CA GLY A 313 -3.26 -3.35 9.73
C GLY A 313 -1.86 -3.90 10.03
N LEU A 314 -0.78 -3.19 9.66
CA LEU A 314 0.60 -3.53 10.00
C LEU A 314 1.43 -2.25 10.09
N ILE A 315 1.43 -1.62 11.24
CA ILE A 315 2.15 -0.37 11.51
C ILE A 315 3.64 -0.66 11.63
N THR A 316 4.47 0.14 10.94
CA THR A 316 5.92 -0.01 11.02
C THR A 316 6.56 1.13 11.81
N TYR A 317 7.54 0.79 12.60
CA TYR A 317 8.22 1.70 13.52
C TYR A 317 9.73 1.63 13.32
N ARG A 318 10.38 2.76 13.53
CA ARG A 318 11.80 2.75 13.89
C ARG A 318 11.96 2.02 15.21
N GLU A 319 12.99 1.19 15.35
CA GLU A 319 13.24 0.37 16.55
C GLU A 319 13.11 1.19 17.84
N THR A 320 13.74 2.38 17.90
CA THR A 320 13.74 3.25 19.07
C THR A 320 12.37 3.78 19.49
N ASN A 321 11.35 3.63 18.66
CA ASN A 321 9.98 4.06 18.93
C ASN A 321 9.02 2.89 19.24
N LEU A 322 9.52 1.65 19.27
CA LEU A 322 8.73 0.46 19.61
C LEU A 322 9.40 -0.39 20.69
N VAL A 323 10.73 -0.47 20.67
CA VAL A 323 11.50 -1.32 21.61
C VAL A 323 11.73 -0.57 22.93
N TYR A 324 11.44 -1.22 24.04
CA TYR A 324 11.65 -0.72 25.40
C TYR A 324 12.28 -1.77 26.30
N ASP A 325 13.46 -1.49 26.85
CA ASP A 325 14.12 -2.31 27.82
C ASP A 325 13.91 -1.70 29.23
N PRO A 326 13.25 -2.41 30.17
CA PRO A 326 12.98 -1.88 31.49
C PRO A 326 14.24 -1.63 32.35
N THR A 327 15.38 -2.24 31.99
CA THR A 327 16.65 -2.14 32.73
C THR A 327 17.59 -1.09 32.17
N GLU A 328 17.50 -0.79 30.85
CA GLU A 328 18.43 0.08 30.15
C GLU A 328 17.75 1.36 29.59
N SER A 329 16.46 1.29 29.26
CA SER A 329 15.74 2.41 28.69
C SER A 329 15.32 3.42 29.75
N SER A 330 15.40 4.72 29.43
CA SER A 330 14.94 5.79 30.29
C SER A 330 13.39 5.87 30.37
N VAL A 331 12.87 6.58 31.35
CA VAL A 331 11.44 6.92 31.43
C VAL A 331 10.99 7.71 30.19
N PHE A 332 11.84 8.57 29.66
CA PHE A 332 11.58 9.32 28.42
C PHE A 332 11.40 8.40 27.20
N ASN A 333 12.22 7.35 27.08
CA ASN A 333 12.04 6.36 26.01
C ASN A 333 10.72 5.63 26.15
N LYS A 334 10.33 5.27 27.39
CA LYS A 334 9.04 4.63 27.65
C LYS A 334 7.86 5.49 27.24
N GLU A 335 7.88 6.76 27.63
CA GLU A 335 6.87 7.75 27.26
C GLU A 335 6.81 7.91 25.74
N ARG A 336 7.98 8.00 25.07
CA ARG A 336 8.06 8.15 23.62
C ARG A 336 7.46 6.93 22.89
N VAL A 337 7.73 5.72 23.32
CA VAL A 337 7.14 4.49 22.74
C VAL A 337 5.62 4.55 22.82
N ALA A 338 5.05 4.86 24.00
CA ALA A 338 3.60 4.98 24.16
C ALA A 338 3.01 6.08 23.28
N MET A 339 3.67 7.25 23.23
CA MET A 339 3.23 8.40 22.43
C MET A 339 3.19 8.08 20.93
N VAL A 340 4.25 7.44 20.41
CA VAL A 340 4.31 7.10 18.97
C VAL A 340 3.29 6.00 18.65
N ILE A 341 3.13 4.96 19.50
CA ILE A 341 2.10 3.95 19.32
C ILE A 341 0.70 4.60 19.30
N ALA A 342 0.42 5.53 20.22
CA ALA A 342 -0.87 6.23 20.25
C ALA A 342 -1.10 7.08 18.97
N HIS A 343 -0.06 7.75 18.48
CA HIS A 343 -0.12 8.53 17.26
C HIS A 343 -0.48 7.63 16.04
N GLU A 344 0.27 6.55 15.84
CA GLU A 344 0.05 5.65 14.70
C GLU A 344 -1.29 4.91 14.77
N LEU A 345 -1.76 4.60 15.98
CA LEU A 345 -3.08 3.99 16.16
C LEU A 345 -4.22 4.99 15.92
N ALA A 346 -4.05 6.27 16.26
CA ALA A 346 -5.03 7.31 15.92
C ALA A 346 -5.21 7.44 14.39
N HIS A 347 -4.13 7.28 13.65
CA HIS A 347 -4.15 7.29 12.19
C HIS A 347 -5.03 6.21 11.58
N GLN A 348 -5.30 5.09 12.26
CA GLN A 348 -6.18 4.05 11.73
C GLN A 348 -7.59 4.59 11.41
N TRP A 349 -8.01 5.64 12.11
CA TRP A 349 -9.23 6.40 11.82
C TRP A 349 -8.93 7.69 11.05
N PHE A 350 -8.00 8.54 11.53
CA PHE A 350 -7.63 9.81 10.90
C PHE A 350 -6.36 9.69 10.07
N GLY A 351 -6.51 9.42 8.80
CA GLY A 351 -5.46 9.12 7.82
C GLY A 351 -5.85 7.92 6.95
N ASN A 352 -6.34 6.85 7.57
CA ASN A 352 -6.65 5.58 6.90
C ASN A 352 -8.14 5.47 6.54
N LEU A 353 -9.02 5.46 7.52
CA LEU A 353 -10.47 5.43 7.28
C LEU A 353 -10.91 6.72 6.59
N ILE A 354 -10.52 7.87 7.12
CA ILE A 354 -10.67 9.19 6.50
C ILE A 354 -9.29 9.62 6.00
N THR A 355 -9.15 9.88 4.70
CA THR A 355 -7.87 10.24 4.08
C THR A 355 -7.99 11.62 3.42
N VAL A 356 -6.91 12.41 3.41
CA VAL A 356 -6.82 13.68 2.69
C VAL A 356 -7.09 13.48 1.20
N HIS A 357 -7.71 14.46 0.56
CA HIS A 357 -7.93 14.42 -0.90
C HIS A 357 -6.61 14.68 -1.65
N TRP A 358 -5.77 15.55 -1.09
CA TRP A 358 -4.45 15.85 -1.62
C TRP A 358 -3.48 16.24 -0.49
N TRP A 359 -2.20 16.21 -0.77
CA TRP A 359 -1.14 16.47 0.20
C TRP A 359 -1.12 17.88 0.79
N ASN A 360 -1.74 18.88 0.13
CA ASN A 360 -1.91 20.22 0.69
C ASN A 360 -2.94 20.29 1.82
N ASP A 361 -3.72 19.24 2.03
CA ASP A 361 -4.71 19.14 3.11
C ASP A 361 -4.10 18.46 4.36
N LEU A 362 -2.85 18.06 4.29
CA LEU A 362 -2.10 17.47 5.41
C LEU A 362 -1.69 18.58 6.39
N TRP A 363 -2.05 18.41 7.67
CA TRP A 363 -1.70 19.33 8.75
C TRP A 363 -0.77 18.71 9.77
#